data_ab2eac5b3401a7fd8720fe00c50fc606
#
_entry.id   ab2eac5b3401a7fd8720fe00c50fc606
#
_cell.length_a   1.000
_cell.length_b   1.000
_cell.length_c   1.000
_cell.angle_alpha   90.00
_cell.angle_beta   90.00
_cell.angle_gamma   90.00
#
_symmetry.space_group_name_H-M   'P 1'
#
loop_
_entity.id
_entity.type
_entity.pdbx_description
1 polymer ?
#
loop_
_entity_poly.entity_id
_entity_poly.type
_entity_poly.pdbx_seq_one_letter_code
_entity_poly.pdbx_strand_id
1 'polypeptide(L)'
;MFKKVLIANRGEIALRVIRTCREMGIKTVAVYSTADKDSLHVRFADEAVCIGKPQSADSYLNIPHIIAATEITNADAVHPGYGFLAENSKFAQICGDHRIKFIGPTPAMINAMGDKITAKETMIKAGVPVVPGGEGLLKNLNESKSLAKEIGYPVILKATAGGGGKGMRVVWEEKELERAYNTAKAEAAASFKNDGIYMEKFVEEPRHIEIQVAGDQFGRVCHLSERDCSIQRRHQKLVEESPSPFMTEELRIKMGEAAIKAASAINYESVGTIEFLVDKHRNFYFMEMNTRIQVEHCVTEEVINFDLIKEQIKIAMGEKISGENYLPQMHAIECRINAEDPYNEFRPSPGRINVLNTPGGHGVRVDSHVYAGYVIPPYYDSMIGKLITVARTRDEAIDTMYRALSEYVIDGVKTTIPFHLQLMKNEDFRKGNFTTKFLETFVMEKATV
;
A
#
# COMPACT_ATOMS: atom_id res chain seq x y z
N MET A 1 -13.46 13.96 22.15
CA MET A 1 -13.21 14.58 20.82
C MET A 1 -11.84 15.23 20.86
N PHE A 2 -10.96 14.93 19.88
CA PHE A 2 -9.67 15.59 19.77
C PHE A 2 -9.85 17.08 19.47
N LYS A 3 -9.05 17.94 20.10
CA LYS A 3 -8.99 19.36 19.80
C LYS A 3 -7.90 19.68 18.77
N LYS A 4 -6.80 18.91 18.82
CA LYS A 4 -5.64 19.11 17.97
C LYS A 4 -4.95 17.78 17.65
N VAL A 5 -4.61 17.57 16.37
CA VAL A 5 -3.90 16.39 15.86
C VAL A 5 -2.59 16.81 15.21
N LEU A 6 -1.49 16.18 15.61
CA LEU A 6 -0.21 16.29 14.91
C LEU A 6 -0.15 15.24 13.80
N ILE A 7 0.25 15.65 12.61
CA ILE A 7 0.39 14.76 11.45
C ILE A 7 1.88 14.38 11.31
N ALA A 8 2.23 13.14 11.72
CA ALA A 8 3.60 12.64 11.69
C ALA A 8 3.96 12.08 10.32
N ASN A 9 3.73 12.88 9.28
CA ASN A 9 3.99 12.52 7.90
C ASN A 9 4.20 13.76 7.04
N ARG A 10 4.41 13.58 5.73
CA ARG A 10 4.64 14.62 4.74
C ARG A 10 3.84 14.37 3.45
N GLY A 11 3.97 15.28 2.51
CA GLY A 11 3.45 15.08 1.16
C GLY A 11 1.93 15.09 1.08
N GLU A 12 1.39 14.32 0.13
CA GLU A 12 -0.05 14.32 -0.14
C GLU A 12 -0.87 13.75 1.02
N ILE A 13 -0.35 12.71 1.70
CA ILE A 13 -1.09 12.10 2.81
C ILE A 13 -1.20 13.04 4.02
N ALA A 14 -0.15 13.81 4.32
CA ALA A 14 -0.24 14.82 5.37
C ALA A 14 -1.31 15.87 5.03
N LEU A 15 -1.35 16.32 3.78
CA LEU A 15 -2.37 17.26 3.32
C LEU A 15 -3.78 16.63 3.34
N ARG A 16 -3.92 15.35 2.97
CA ARG A 16 -5.19 14.61 3.02
C ARG A 16 -5.75 14.56 4.46
N VAL A 17 -4.90 14.25 5.44
CA VAL A 17 -5.28 14.22 6.86
C VAL A 17 -5.66 15.62 7.36
N ILE A 18 -4.90 16.67 6.99
CA ILE A 18 -5.21 18.06 7.35
C ILE A 18 -6.59 18.47 6.86
N ARG A 19 -6.97 18.11 5.62
CA ARG A 19 -8.30 18.40 5.05
C ARG A 19 -9.40 17.78 5.89
N THR A 20 -9.31 16.50 6.20
CA THR A 20 -10.29 15.80 7.06
C THR A 20 -10.37 16.40 8.47
N CYS A 21 -9.25 16.67 9.11
CA CYS A 21 -9.23 17.30 10.43
C CYS A 21 -9.96 18.65 10.42
N ARG A 22 -9.72 19.48 9.39
CA ARG A 22 -10.41 20.78 9.22
C ARG A 22 -11.91 20.63 9.07
N GLU A 23 -12.38 19.67 8.24
CA GLU A 23 -13.79 19.37 8.06
C GLU A 23 -14.46 18.87 9.36
N MET A 24 -13.68 18.21 10.23
CA MET A 24 -14.12 17.78 11.56
C MET A 24 -13.99 18.87 12.64
N GLY A 25 -13.50 20.07 12.31
CA GLY A 25 -13.27 21.13 13.27
C GLY A 25 -12.10 20.89 14.22
N ILE A 26 -11.15 20.00 13.85
CA ILE A 26 -9.95 19.64 14.61
C ILE A 26 -8.76 20.46 14.11
N LYS A 27 -8.04 21.13 15.00
CA LYS A 27 -6.80 21.85 14.67
C LYS A 27 -5.70 20.89 14.30
N THR A 28 -4.76 21.35 13.47
CA THR A 28 -3.71 20.54 12.90
C THR A 28 -2.31 21.09 13.16
N VAL A 29 -1.37 20.20 13.43
CA VAL A 29 0.07 20.50 13.52
C VAL A 29 0.76 19.70 12.43
N ALA A 30 1.39 20.37 11.47
CA ALA A 30 2.30 19.73 10.53
C ALA A 30 3.70 19.61 11.11
N VAL A 31 4.35 18.46 10.94
CA VAL A 31 5.80 18.37 11.12
C VAL A 31 6.49 18.42 9.76
N TYR A 32 7.71 18.98 9.72
CA TYR A 32 8.46 19.05 8.49
C TYR A 32 9.97 19.00 8.71
N SER A 33 10.69 18.40 7.78
CA SER A 33 12.14 18.56 7.69
C SER A 33 12.50 19.89 7.02
N THR A 34 13.73 20.33 7.15
CA THR A 34 14.18 21.58 6.50
C THR A 34 14.00 21.56 4.96
N ALA A 35 13.93 20.38 4.32
CA ALA A 35 13.66 20.25 2.89
C ALA A 35 12.18 20.50 2.52
N ASP A 36 11.27 20.31 3.45
CA ASP A 36 9.83 20.41 3.22
C ASP A 36 9.19 21.72 3.72
N LYS A 37 9.99 22.70 4.13
CA LYS A 37 9.50 23.96 4.73
C LYS A 37 8.46 24.70 3.87
N ASP A 38 8.56 24.55 2.54
CA ASP A 38 7.70 25.21 1.58
C ASP A 38 6.55 24.31 1.08
N SER A 39 6.41 23.10 1.62
CA SER A 39 5.37 22.14 1.21
C SER A 39 3.97 22.59 1.62
N LEU A 40 2.94 22.19 0.84
CA LEU A 40 1.55 22.60 1.09
C LEU A 40 1.03 22.13 2.45
N HIS A 41 1.43 20.96 2.95
CA HIS A 41 0.99 20.50 4.27
C HIS A 41 1.46 21.42 5.40
N VAL A 42 2.64 22.04 5.25
CA VAL A 42 3.14 23.05 6.20
C VAL A 42 2.33 24.34 6.12
N ARG A 43 1.95 24.77 4.91
CA ARG A 43 1.18 26.00 4.68
C ARG A 43 -0.26 25.91 5.11
N PHE A 44 -0.85 24.71 5.03
CA PHE A 44 -2.28 24.51 5.31
C PHE A 44 -2.57 23.98 6.71
N ALA A 45 -1.60 23.57 7.48
CA ALA A 45 -1.79 23.28 8.90
C ALA A 45 -2.00 24.56 9.70
N ASP A 46 -2.66 24.45 10.87
CA ASP A 46 -2.83 25.59 11.79
C ASP A 46 -1.51 25.97 12.46
N GLU A 47 -0.67 24.95 12.75
CA GLU A 47 0.67 25.10 13.33
C GLU A 47 1.66 24.21 12.56
N ALA A 48 2.94 24.56 12.56
CA ALA A 48 3.98 23.76 11.94
C ALA A 48 5.28 23.76 12.75
N VAL A 49 5.92 22.59 12.88
CA VAL A 49 7.14 22.40 13.65
C VAL A 49 8.22 21.75 12.79
N CYS A 50 9.38 22.39 12.69
CA CYS A 50 10.55 21.78 12.06
C CYS A 50 11.13 20.71 12.96
N ILE A 51 11.21 19.46 12.48
CA ILE A 51 11.66 18.30 13.25
C ILE A 51 13.07 17.83 12.88
N GLY A 52 13.78 18.53 12.00
CA GLY A 52 15.17 18.20 11.70
C GLY A 52 15.61 18.40 10.26
N LYS A 53 16.74 17.78 9.93
CA LYS A 53 17.38 17.82 8.61
C LYS A 53 16.61 17.02 7.56
N PRO A 54 16.99 17.14 6.27
CA PRO A 54 16.27 16.46 5.18
C PRO A 54 16.20 14.94 5.30
N GLN A 55 17.24 14.28 5.82
CA GLN A 55 17.27 12.83 5.95
C GLN A 55 16.15 12.33 6.85
N SER A 56 15.44 11.28 6.44
CA SER A 56 14.31 10.74 7.21
C SER A 56 14.69 10.29 8.62
N ALA A 57 15.90 9.76 8.81
CA ALA A 57 16.42 9.35 10.11
C ALA A 57 16.58 10.53 11.08
N ASP A 58 16.87 11.74 10.55
CA ASP A 58 17.06 12.96 11.32
C ASP A 58 15.75 13.75 11.53
N SER A 59 14.65 13.30 10.93
CA SER A 59 13.35 13.99 10.92
C SER A 59 12.16 13.03 11.10
N TYR A 60 11.55 12.56 10.02
CA TYR A 60 10.29 11.78 10.05
C TYR A 60 10.39 10.40 10.72
N LEU A 61 11.59 9.85 10.89
CA LEU A 61 11.86 8.62 11.65
C LEU A 61 12.41 8.91 13.04
N ASN A 62 12.57 10.18 13.42
CA ASN A 62 13.09 10.58 14.73
C ASN A 62 11.95 10.70 15.75
N ILE A 63 11.68 9.60 16.45
CA ILE A 63 10.61 9.53 17.45
C ILE A 63 10.71 10.64 18.50
N PRO A 64 11.87 10.89 19.15
CA PRO A 64 12.01 11.97 20.13
C PRO A 64 11.59 13.35 19.59
N HIS A 65 11.94 13.68 18.36
CA HIS A 65 11.57 14.98 17.78
C HIS A 65 10.06 15.09 17.51
N ILE A 66 9.42 13.99 17.08
CA ILE A 66 7.97 13.98 16.85
C ILE A 66 7.20 14.08 18.18
N ILE A 67 7.63 13.34 19.21
CA ILE A 67 7.03 13.43 20.56
C ILE A 67 7.19 14.85 21.14
N ALA A 68 8.39 15.42 21.07
CA ALA A 68 8.63 16.80 21.53
C ALA A 68 7.73 17.81 20.78
N ALA A 69 7.60 17.68 19.45
CA ALA A 69 6.70 18.52 18.66
C ALA A 69 5.24 18.37 19.10
N THR A 70 4.80 17.13 19.44
CA THR A 70 3.45 16.87 19.93
C THR A 70 3.19 17.54 21.28
N GLU A 71 4.16 17.43 22.21
CA GLU A 71 4.06 17.99 23.54
C GLU A 71 4.07 19.53 23.54
N ILE A 72 5.00 20.17 22.82
CA ILE A 72 5.10 21.65 22.79
C ILE A 72 3.90 22.31 22.12
N THR A 73 3.22 21.60 21.22
CA THR A 73 2.00 22.09 20.55
C THR A 73 0.73 21.68 21.30
N ASN A 74 0.82 20.89 22.36
CA ASN A 74 -0.30 20.33 23.10
C ASN A 74 -1.31 19.61 22.17
N ALA A 75 -0.81 18.78 21.22
CA ALA A 75 -1.67 17.96 20.38
C ALA A 75 -2.16 16.73 21.17
N ASP A 76 -3.46 16.41 21.05
CA ASP A 76 -4.11 15.30 21.76
C ASP A 76 -3.76 13.94 21.16
N ALA A 77 -3.47 13.94 19.87
CA ALA A 77 -3.26 12.72 19.09
C ALA A 77 -2.24 12.93 17.95
N VAL A 78 -1.69 11.81 17.47
CA VAL A 78 -0.78 11.77 16.33
C VAL A 78 -1.37 10.89 15.25
N HIS A 79 -1.47 11.42 14.03
CA HIS A 79 -1.82 10.66 12.83
C HIS A 79 -0.56 10.31 12.04
N PRO A 80 -0.18 9.04 11.90
CA PRO A 80 1.08 8.65 11.27
C PRO A 80 1.00 8.60 9.73
N GLY A 81 -0.18 8.66 9.13
CA GLY A 81 -0.38 8.43 7.70
C GLY A 81 0.01 7.01 7.27
N TYR A 82 0.81 6.89 6.23
CA TYR A 82 1.43 5.64 5.78
C TYR A 82 2.96 5.82 5.61
N GLY A 83 3.71 4.71 5.60
CA GLY A 83 5.18 4.73 5.60
C GLY A 83 5.75 5.25 6.92
N PHE A 84 7.01 5.65 6.93
CA PHE A 84 7.74 6.15 8.11
C PHE A 84 7.44 5.36 9.40
N LEU A 85 6.72 5.96 10.35
CA LEU A 85 6.42 5.37 11.66
C LEU A 85 5.00 4.78 11.76
N ALA A 86 4.26 4.70 10.65
CA ALA A 86 2.86 4.24 10.68
C ALA A 86 2.68 2.80 11.20
N GLU A 87 3.67 1.93 10.96
CA GLU A 87 3.68 0.53 11.42
C GLU A 87 4.79 0.27 12.45
N ASN A 88 5.17 1.31 13.19
CA ASN A 88 6.19 1.21 14.24
C ASN A 88 5.52 1.04 15.61
N SER A 89 5.51 -0.20 16.12
CA SER A 89 4.89 -0.53 17.41
C SER A 89 5.52 0.21 18.59
N LYS A 90 6.84 0.46 18.55
CA LYS A 90 7.55 1.23 19.57
C LYS A 90 7.08 2.69 19.59
N PHE A 91 6.85 3.30 18.43
CA PHE A 91 6.33 4.66 18.35
C PHE A 91 4.90 4.74 18.91
N ALA A 92 4.03 3.79 18.53
CA ALA A 92 2.68 3.71 19.07
C ALA A 92 2.67 3.51 20.60
N GLN A 93 3.58 2.70 21.14
CA GLN A 93 3.75 2.51 22.57
C GLN A 93 4.21 3.82 23.27
N ILE A 94 5.23 4.48 22.74
CA ILE A 94 5.75 5.75 23.30
C ILE A 94 4.65 6.82 23.29
N CYS A 95 3.84 6.93 22.23
CA CYS A 95 2.68 7.83 22.24
C CYS A 95 1.77 7.55 23.44
N GLY A 96 1.42 6.28 23.68
CA GLY A 96 0.59 5.88 24.83
C GLY A 96 1.23 6.23 26.19
N ASP A 97 2.53 5.99 26.34
CA ASP A 97 3.28 6.31 27.57
C ASP A 97 3.26 7.83 27.87
N HIS A 98 3.23 8.66 26.83
CA HIS A 98 3.11 10.12 26.90
C HIS A 98 1.64 10.61 26.91
N ARG A 99 0.65 9.72 27.00
CA ARG A 99 -0.79 10.03 26.96
C ARG A 99 -1.23 10.72 25.66
N ILE A 100 -0.53 10.46 24.58
CA ILE A 100 -0.85 10.91 23.23
C ILE A 100 -1.58 9.76 22.51
N LYS A 101 -2.79 9.98 21.98
CA LYS A 101 -3.47 8.93 21.23
C LYS A 101 -2.79 8.74 19.86
N PHE A 102 -2.29 7.54 19.61
CA PHE A 102 -1.88 7.12 18.29
C PHE A 102 -3.13 6.81 17.44
N ILE A 103 -3.33 7.50 16.32
CA ILE A 103 -4.45 7.26 15.39
C ILE A 103 -4.06 6.10 14.49
N GLY A 104 -4.38 4.91 14.93
CA GLY A 104 -3.98 3.64 14.32
C GLY A 104 -4.21 2.49 15.28
N PRO A 105 -3.76 1.27 14.92
CA PRO A 105 -3.88 0.09 15.76
C PRO A 105 -2.96 0.15 16.99
N THR A 106 -3.22 -0.74 17.95
CA THR A 106 -2.38 -0.87 19.15
C THR A 106 -0.99 -1.45 18.81
N PRO A 107 0.03 -1.24 19.69
CA PRO A 107 1.35 -1.85 19.50
C PRO A 107 1.31 -3.38 19.35
N ALA A 108 0.40 -4.05 20.06
CA ALA A 108 0.22 -5.50 19.98
C ALA A 108 -0.27 -5.95 18.60
N MET A 109 -1.23 -5.23 18.00
CA MET A 109 -1.75 -5.52 16.66
C MET A 109 -0.68 -5.30 15.59
N ILE A 110 0.10 -4.22 15.70
CA ILE A 110 1.22 -3.94 14.78
C ILE A 110 2.25 -5.07 14.85
N ASN A 111 2.64 -5.49 16.04
CA ASN A 111 3.60 -6.58 16.22
C ASN A 111 3.08 -7.93 15.70
N ALA A 112 1.81 -8.25 15.94
CA ALA A 112 1.19 -9.50 15.50
C ALA A 112 1.22 -9.66 13.96
N MET A 113 1.07 -8.56 13.22
CA MET A 113 1.06 -8.57 11.75
C MET A 113 2.41 -8.20 11.13
N GLY A 114 3.30 -7.56 11.88
CA GLY A 114 4.64 -7.17 11.40
C GLY A 114 5.62 -8.33 11.26
N ASP A 115 5.42 -9.43 12.01
CA ASP A 115 6.21 -10.64 11.87
C ASP A 115 5.49 -11.65 10.95
N LYS A 116 6.13 -11.99 9.81
CA LYS A 116 5.52 -12.83 8.77
C LYS A 116 5.13 -14.23 9.25
N ILE A 117 5.91 -14.81 10.16
CA ILE A 117 5.66 -16.15 10.68
C ILE A 117 4.45 -16.10 11.61
N THR A 118 4.47 -15.20 12.57
CA THR A 118 3.37 -14.98 13.51
C THR A 118 2.06 -14.63 12.79
N ALA A 119 2.11 -13.77 11.77
CA ALA A 119 0.97 -13.41 10.95
C ALA A 119 0.40 -14.64 10.23
N LYS A 120 1.25 -15.45 9.56
CA LYS A 120 0.84 -16.67 8.85
C LYS A 120 0.20 -17.68 9.80
N GLU A 121 0.80 -17.94 10.96
CA GLU A 121 0.24 -18.84 11.98
C GLU A 121 -1.11 -18.35 12.51
N THR A 122 -1.23 -17.04 12.74
CA THR A 122 -2.50 -16.42 13.17
C THR A 122 -3.59 -16.60 12.12
N MET A 123 -3.25 -16.42 10.84
CA MET A 123 -4.19 -16.61 9.73
C MET A 123 -4.62 -18.08 9.59
N ILE A 124 -3.71 -19.04 9.72
CA ILE A 124 -4.04 -20.47 9.69
C ILE A 124 -5.04 -20.80 10.81
N LYS A 125 -4.77 -20.33 12.04
CA LYS A 125 -5.66 -20.54 13.21
C LYS A 125 -7.04 -19.91 13.01
N ALA A 126 -7.11 -18.79 12.30
CA ALA A 126 -8.34 -18.09 11.97
C ALA A 126 -9.09 -18.73 10.78
N GLY A 127 -8.53 -19.74 10.13
CA GLY A 127 -9.13 -20.38 8.94
C GLY A 127 -9.08 -19.48 7.69
N VAL A 128 -8.11 -18.56 7.62
CA VAL A 128 -7.83 -17.75 6.43
C VAL A 128 -6.88 -18.51 5.52
N PRO A 129 -7.19 -18.66 4.23
CA PRO A 129 -6.29 -19.35 3.30
C PRO A 129 -4.92 -18.68 3.23
N VAL A 130 -3.86 -19.45 3.39
CA VAL A 130 -2.47 -19.02 3.22
C VAL A 130 -1.82 -19.80 2.09
N VAL A 131 -0.76 -19.26 1.50
CA VAL A 131 0.00 -20.00 0.48
C VAL A 131 0.46 -21.33 1.09
N PRO A 132 0.04 -22.48 0.52
CA PRO A 132 0.46 -23.79 1.01
C PRO A 132 2.00 -23.90 1.03
N GLY A 133 2.55 -24.42 2.10
CA GLY A 133 4.01 -24.51 2.25
C GLY A 133 4.40 -25.28 3.49
N GLY A 134 5.69 -25.54 3.63
CA GLY A 134 6.25 -26.22 4.80
C GLY A 134 6.27 -25.35 6.05
N GLU A 135 6.19 -26.00 7.19
CA GLU A 135 6.43 -25.37 8.49
C GLU A 135 7.96 -25.27 8.71
N GLY A 136 8.50 -24.07 8.48
CA GLY A 136 9.91 -23.80 8.72
C GLY A 136 10.86 -24.22 7.59
N LEU A 137 12.12 -24.49 7.96
CA LEU A 137 13.19 -24.78 7.04
C LEU A 137 13.17 -26.24 6.56
N LEU A 138 13.47 -26.44 5.29
CA LEU A 138 13.69 -27.78 4.72
C LEU A 138 14.97 -28.40 5.28
N LYS A 139 14.85 -29.55 5.96
CA LYS A 139 15.98 -30.23 6.58
C LYS A 139 16.85 -30.94 5.56
N ASN A 140 16.23 -31.56 4.55
CA ASN A 140 16.93 -32.32 3.52
C ASN A 140 16.10 -32.49 2.24
N LEU A 141 16.72 -33.06 1.19
CA LEU A 141 16.08 -33.26 -0.10
C LEU A 141 14.87 -34.22 -0.04
N ASN A 142 14.90 -35.25 0.80
CA ASN A 142 13.80 -36.22 0.89
C ASN A 142 12.54 -35.57 1.49
N GLU A 143 12.69 -34.77 2.53
CA GLU A 143 11.61 -33.96 3.08
C GLU A 143 11.05 -33.02 2.02
N SER A 144 11.94 -32.38 1.23
CA SER A 144 11.53 -31.49 0.12
C SER A 144 10.70 -32.22 -0.93
N LYS A 145 11.09 -33.47 -1.30
CA LYS A 145 10.32 -34.29 -2.25
C LYS A 145 8.93 -34.67 -1.71
N SER A 146 8.85 -35.03 -0.42
CA SER A 146 7.58 -35.36 0.22
C SER A 146 6.64 -34.14 0.29
N LEU A 147 7.17 -33.01 0.73
CA LEU A 147 6.42 -31.76 0.85
C LEU A 147 5.96 -31.25 -0.52
N ALA A 148 6.81 -31.31 -1.56
CA ALA A 148 6.43 -30.92 -2.91
C ALA A 148 5.27 -31.76 -3.48
N LYS A 149 5.23 -33.05 -3.14
CA LYS A 149 4.11 -33.93 -3.53
C LYS A 149 2.82 -33.57 -2.79
N GLU A 150 2.92 -33.21 -1.52
CA GLU A 150 1.77 -32.78 -0.70
C GLU A 150 1.19 -31.45 -1.20
N ILE A 151 2.05 -30.44 -1.42
CA ILE A 151 1.65 -29.11 -1.92
C ILE A 151 1.14 -29.19 -3.37
N GLY A 152 1.71 -30.10 -4.16
CA GLY A 152 1.50 -30.18 -5.61
C GLY A 152 2.33 -29.14 -6.40
N TYR A 153 2.91 -29.58 -7.52
CA TYR A 153 3.68 -28.70 -8.42
C TYR A 153 2.77 -27.68 -9.14
N PRO A 154 3.30 -26.51 -9.55
CA PRO A 154 4.65 -26.01 -9.28
C PRO A 154 4.84 -25.53 -7.85
N VAL A 155 6.07 -25.66 -7.35
CA VAL A 155 6.47 -25.13 -6.03
C VAL A 155 7.62 -24.13 -6.19
N ILE A 156 7.81 -23.30 -5.17
CA ILE A 156 8.94 -22.35 -5.13
C ILE A 156 9.77 -22.60 -3.88
N LEU A 157 11.08 -22.70 -4.07
CA LEU A 157 12.08 -22.70 -3.01
C LEU A 157 12.52 -21.27 -2.74
N LYS A 158 12.59 -20.87 -1.47
CA LYS A 158 12.96 -19.51 -1.05
C LYS A 158 14.02 -19.56 0.04
N ALA A 159 15.07 -18.75 -0.10
CA ALA A 159 16.05 -18.53 0.96
C ALA A 159 15.44 -17.66 2.08
N THR A 160 15.71 -18.00 3.34
CA THR A 160 15.18 -17.25 4.51
C THR A 160 15.69 -15.82 4.60
N ALA A 161 16.89 -15.56 4.15
CA ALA A 161 17.50 -14.23 4.15
C ALA A 161 17.39 -13.53 2.78
N GLY A 162 16.68 -14.12 1.81
CA GLY A 162 16.52 -13.58 0.46
C GLY A 162 15.45 -12.48 0.39
N GLY A 163 15.69 -11.53 -0.50
CA GLY A 163 14.73 -10.47 -0.83
C GLY A 163 14.88 -10.01 -2.28
N GLY A 164 13.84 -9.38 -2.84
CA GLY A 164 13.88 -8.82 -4.20
C GLY A 164 14.08 -9.86 -5.32
N GLY A 165 13.63 -11.11 -5.11
CA GLY A 165 13.73 -12.17 -6.12
C GLY A 165 15.05 -12.98 -6.08
N LYS A 166 16.04 -12.60 -5.27
CA LYS A 166 17.27 -13.35 -5.10
C LYS A 166 17.06 -14.51 -4.12
N GLY A 167 17.61 -15.71 -4.47
CA GLY A 167 17.46 -16.92 -3.66
C GLY A 167 16.08 -17.59 -3.80
N MET A 168 15.36 -17.34 -4.90
CA MET A 168 14.11 -18.01 -5.24
C MET A 168 14.27 -18.91 -6.47
N ARG A 169 13.71 -20.13 -6.42
CA ARG A 169 13.73 -21.09 -7.53
C ARG A 169 12.36 -21.73 -7.68
N VAL A 170 11.71 -21.51 -8.83
CA VAL A 170 10.49 -22.21 -9.20
C VAL A 170 10.84 -23.60 -9.72
N VAL A 171 10.06 -24.59 -9.29
CA VAL A 171 10.19 -25.99 -9.67
C VAL A 171 8.84 -26.43 -10.24
N TRP A 172 8.84 -26.74 -11.53
CA TRP A 172 7.60 -27.08 -12.26
C TRP A 172 7.24 -28.55 -12.13
N GLU A 173 8.24 -29.43 -11.98
CA GLU A 173 8.06 -30.87 -11.92
C GLU A 173 9.12 -31.56 -11.04
N GLU A 174 8.81 -32.78 -10.60
CA GLU A 174 9.63 -33.51 -9.62
C GLU A 174 11.10 -33.68 -10.04
N LYS A 175 11.35 -33.90 -11.34
CA LYS A 175 12.72 -34.11 -11.86
C LYS A 175 13.64 -32.89 -11.70
N GLU A 176 13.08 -31.69 -11.55
CA GLU A 176 13.84 -30.45 -11.40
C GLU A 176 14.19 -30.16 -9.94
N LEU A 177 13.46 -30.76 -8.98
CA LEU A 177 13.52 -30.39 -7.57
C LEU A 177 14.91 -30.53 -6.96
N GLU A 178 15.61 -31.63 -7.23
CA GLU A 178 16.95 -31.89 -6.66
C GLU A 178 17.98 -30.85 -7.11
N ARG A 179 18.00 -30.52 -8.39
CA ARG A 179 18.86 -29.46 -8.92
C ARG A 179 18.52 -28.11 -8.35
N ALA A 180 17.24 -27.77 -8.30
CA ALA A 180 16.77 -26.49 -7.76
C ALA A 180 17.09 -26.36 -6.26
N TYR A 181 16.92 -27.43 -5.47
CA TYR A 181 17.23 -27.48 -4.05
C TYR A 181 18.72 -27.20 -3.79
N ASN A 182 19.60 -27.93 -4.47
CA ASN A 182 21.05 -27.78 -4.31
C ASN A 182 21.52 -26.38 -4.74
N THR A 183 20.96 -25.85 -5.83
CA THR A 183 21.29 -24.51 -6.32
C THR A 183 20.81 -23.43 -5.34
N ALA A 184 19.57 -23.54 -4.83
CA ALA A 184 19.01 -22.57 -3.88
C ALA A 184 19.83 -22.54 -2.58
N LYS A 185 20.24 -23.70 -2.05
CA LYS A 185 21.10 -23.79 -0.86
C LYS A 185 22.45 -23.14 -1.08
N ALA A 186 23.12 -23.46 -2.20
CA ALA A 186 24.44 -22.90 -2.52
C ALA A 186 24.37 -21.36 -2.67
N GLU A 187 23.36 -20.84 -3.34
CA GLU A 187 23.16 -19.40 -3.48
C GLU A 187 22.84 -18.71 -2.14
N ALA A 188 22.02 -19.34 -1.31
CA ALA A 188 21.70 -18.83 0.02
C ALA A 188 22.94 -18.75 0.90
N ALA A 189 23.76 -19.81 0.93
CA ALA A 189 25.00 -19.84 1.66
C ALA A 189 26.01 -18.77 1.18
N ALA A 190 26.17 -18.63 -0.15
CA ALA A 190 27.09 -17.67 -0.74
C ALA A 190 26.68 -16.22 -0.53
N SER A 191 25.39 -15.91 -0.69
CA SER A 191 24.88 -14.53 -0.66
C SER A 191 24.55 -14.04 0.75
N PHE A 192 24.10 -14.92 1.64
CA PHE A 192 23.51 -14.52 2.93
C PHE A 192 24.23 -15.16 4.14
N LYS A 193 25.25 -16.00 3.92
CA LYS A 193 25.92 -16.79 4.97
C LYS A 193 24.96 -17.67 5.78
N ASN A 194 23.82 -18.01 5.20
CA ASN A 194 22.77 -18.85 5.76
C ASN A 194 22.18 -19.68 4.62
N ASP A 195 22.24 -21.01 4.72
CA ASP A 195 21.76 -21.96 3.71
C ASP A 195 20.31 -22.40 3.92
N GLY A 196 19.62 -21.76 4.88
CA GLY A 196 18.23 -22.05 5.19
C GLY A 196 17.29 -21.71 4.02
N ILE A 197 16.57 -22.72 3.55
CA ILE A 197 15.55 -22.58 2.51
C ILE A 197 14.23 -23.19 2.99
N TYR A 198 13.13 -22.63 2.52
CA TYR A 198 11.79 -23.18 2.72
C TYR A 198 11.06 -23.31 1.38
N MET A 199 9.95 -24.04 1.36
CA MET A 199 9.16 -24.31 0.15
C MET A 199 7.73 -23.85 0.33
N GLU A 200 7.18 -23.28 -0.72
CA GLU A 200 5.76 -22.91 -0.83
C GLU A 200 5.22 -23.28 -2.20
N LYS A 201 3.88 -23.33 -2.32
CA LYS A 201 3.19 -23.39 -3.61
C LYS A 201 3.62 -22.18 -4.46
N PHE A 202 3.95 -22.42 -5.71
CA PHE A 202 4.13 -21.32 -6.67
C PHE A 202 2.75 -20.90 -7.18
N VAL A 203 2.36 -19.67 -6.89
CA VAL A 203 1.10 -19.10 -7.36
C VAL A 203 1.29 -18.63 -8.79
N GLU A 204 0.57 -19.25 -9.72
CA GLU A 204 0.69 -18.99 -11.16
C GLU A 204 -0.13 -17.77 -11.58
N GLU A 205 0.47 -16.90 -12.39
CA GLU A 205 -0.18 -15.72 -12.95
C GLU A 205 -0.98 -14.92 -11.90
N PRO A 206 -0.34 -14.59 -10.75
CA PRO A 206 -1.07 -14.05 -9.64
C PRO A 206 -1.58 -12.64 -9.93
N ARG A 207 -2.76 -12.32 -9.38
CA ARG A 207 -3.21 -10.96 -9.16
C ARG A 207 -2.96 -10.58 -7.72
N HIS A 208 -2.65 -9.32 -7.51
CA HIS A 208 -2.58 -8.72 -6.19
C HIS A 208 -3.91 -8.04 -5.92
N ILE A 209 -4.75 -8.70 -5.15
CA ILE A 209 -6.06 -8.19 -4.76
C ILE A 209 -6.08 -8.03 -3.25
N GLU A 210 -6.55 -6.91 -2.78
CA GLU A 210 -6.56 -6.57 -1.36
C GLU A 210 -7.95 -6.15 -0.90
N ILE A 211 -8.25 -6.39 0.38
CA ILE A 211 -9.53 -6.03 0.99
C ILE A 211 -9.29 -4.96 2.05
N GLN A 212 -9.94 -3.80 1.88
CA GLN A 212 -9.98 -2.77 2.90
C GLN A 212 -10.84 -3.23 4.08
N VAL A 213 -10.32 -3.11 5.29
CA VAL A 213 -11.07 -3.41 6.53
C VAL A 213 -11.10 -2.22 7.46
N ALA A 214 -12.13 -2.16 8.30
CA ALA A 214 -12.21 -1.27 9.45
C ALA A 214 -12.65 -2.05 10.67
N GLY A 215 -12.03 -1.79 11.82
CA GLY A 215 -12.37 -2.41 13.10
C GLY A 215 -12.41 -1.38 14.22
N ASP A 216 -13.28 -1.59 15.21
CA ASP A 216 -13.38 -0.72 16.38
C ASP A 216 -13.00 -1.44 17.68
N GLN A 217 -12.78 -0.67 18.73
CA GLN A 217 -12.44 -1.20 20.06
C GLN A 217 -13.57 -2.00 20.74
N PHE A 218 -14.75 -2.10 20.10
CA PHE A 218 -15.89 -2.88 20.60
C PHE A 218 -15.98 -4.27 19.97
N GLY A 219 -14.99 -4.61 19.11
CA GLY A 219 -14.89 -5.90 18.44
C GLY A 219 -15.69 -6.02 17.15
N ARG A 220 -16.27 -4.92 16.65
CA ARG A 220 -16.89 -4.90 15.33
C ARG A 220 -15.83 -4.73 14.25
N VAL A 221 -15.90 -5.56 13.21
CA VAL A 221 -15.06 -5.49 12.00
C VAL A 221 -15.96 -5.55 10.77
N CYS A 222 -15.66 -4.75 9.77
CA CYS A 222 -16.30 -4.83 8.45
C CYS A 222 -15.26 -4.76 7.33
N HIS A 223 -15.61 -5.25 6.13
CA HIS A 223 -14.85 -5.02 4.93
C HIS A 223 -15.46 -3.89 4.09
N LEU A 224 -14.62 -3.16 3.38
CA LEU A 224 -14.99 -1.99 2.58
C LEU A 224 -14.63 -2.20 1.10
N SER A 225 -14.91 -3.40 0.60
CA SER A 225 -14.61 -3.85 -0.76
C SER A 225 -13.13 -4.10 -1.05
N GLU A 226 -12.86 -4.52 -2.29
CA GLU A 226 -11.52 -4.86 -2.77
C GLU A 226 -10.91 -3.76 -3.64
N ARG A 227 -9.58 -3.88 -3.78
CA ARG A 227 -8.78 -3.18 -4.80
C ARG A 227 -7.92 -4.17 -5.56
N ASP A 228 -7.73 -3.95 -6.85
CA ASP A 228 -6.74 -4.67 -7.68
C ASP A 228 -5.49 -3.80 -7.82
N CYS A 229 -4.38 -4.31 -7.33
CA CYS A 229 -3.09 -3.64 -7.31
C CYS A 229 -2.04 -4.39 -8.15
N SER A 230 -2.48 -5.12 -9.17
CA SER A 230 -1.60 -5.98 -9.98
C SER A 230 -0.68 -5.21 -10.90
N ILE A 231 -1.00 -3.97 -11.30
CA ILE A 231 -0.13 -3.14 -12.14
C ILE A 231 0.97 -2.53 -11.26
N GLN A 232 2.11 -3.23 -11.21
CA GLN A 232 3.23 -2.87 -10.36
C GLN A 232 4.57 -3.11 -11.05
N ARG A 233 5.56 -2.30 -10.70
CA ARG A 233 6.94 -2.42 -11.17
C ARG A 233 7.86 -2.68 -9.99
N ARG A 234 8.60 -3.80 -10.01
CA ARG A 234 9.51 -4.19 -8.91
C ARG A 234 8.82 -4.13 -7.54
N HIS A 235 7.59 -4.64 -7.47
CA HIS A 235 6.72 -4.63 -6.27
C HIS A 235 6.24 -3.23 -5.82
N GLN A 236 6.43 -2.19 -6.61
CA GLN A 236 5.82 -0.88 -6.40
C GLN A 236 4.57 -0.74 -7.25
N LYS A 237 3.43 -0.55 -6.61
CA LYS A 237 2.14 -0.32 -7.25
C LYS A 237 2.20 0.98 -8.06
N LEU A 238 1.67 1.00 -9.28
CA LEU A 238 1.62 2.16 -10.16
C LEU A 238 0.20 2.54 -10.56
N VAL A 239 -0.68 1.54 -10.69
CA VAL A 239 -2.10 1.73 -10.95
C VAL A 239 -2.89 0.80 -10.07
N GLU A 240 -3.93 1.32 -9.46
CA GLU A 240 -4.87 0.59 -8.63
C GLU A 240 -6.30 0.84 -9.10
N GLU A 241 -7.15 -0.17 -9.02
CA GLU A 241 -8.57 -0.02 -9.38
C GLU A 241 -9.50 -0.74 -8.41
N SER A 242 -10.71 -0.25 -8.30
CA SER A 242 -11.81 -0.87 -7.57
C SER A 242 -13.11 -0.71 -8.35
N PRO A 243 -13.92 -1.78 -8.51
CA PRO A 243 -13.61 -3.17 -8.22
C PRO A 243 -12.57 -3.78 -9.19
N SER A 244 -12.00 -4.92 -8.83
CA SER A 244 -11.14 -5.68 -9.73
C SER A 244 -11.92 -6.27 -10.90
N PRO A 245 -11.44 -6.14 -12.16
CA PRO A 245 -12.10 -6.76 -13.32
C PRO A 245 -12.04 -8.29 -13.31
N PHE A 246 -11.23 -8.87 -12.44
CA PHE A 246 -11.08 -10.32 -12.29
C PHE A 246 -12.07 -10.94 -11.30
N MET A 247 -12.62 -10.12 -10.39
CA MET A 247 -13.48 -10.58 -9.31
C MET A 247 -14.86 -11.01 -9.82
N THR A 248 -15.34 -12.13 -9.25
CA THR A 248 -16.77 -12.50 -9.29
C THR A 248 -17.41 -12.11 -7.96
N GLU A 249 -18.72 -11.98 -7.93
CA GLU A 249 -19.46 -11.69 -6.68
C GLU A 249 -19.18 -12.75 -5.60
N GLU A 250 -19.17 -14.04 -5.98
CA GLU A 250 -18.86 -15.15 -5.08
C GLU A 250 -17.45 -15.03 -4.47
N LEU A 251 -16.45 -14.70 -5.30
CA LEU A 251 -15.07 -14.53 -4.83
C LEU A 251 -14.96 -13.32 -3.89
N ARG A 252 -15.63 -12.21 -4.22
CA ARG A 252 -15.67 -11.00 -3.38
C ARG A 252 -16.22 -11.29 -1.99
N ILE A 253 -17.32 -12.02 -1.90
CA ILE A 253 -17.91 -12.42 -0.63
C ILE A 253 -16.93 -13.28 0.18
N LYS A 254 -16.35 -14.32 -0.44
CA LYS A 254 -15.38 -15.20 0.23
C LYS A 254 -14.14 -14.46 0.74
N MET A 255 -13.59 -13.57 -0.07
CA MET A 255 -12.41 -12.79 0.31
C MET A 255 -12.75 -11.75 1.39
N GLY A 256 -13.92 -11.12 1.32
CA GLY A 256 -14.41 -10.20 2.34
C GLY A 256 -14.58 -10.91 3.70
N GLU A 257 -15.19 -12.08 3.73
CA GLU A 257 -15.32 -12.90 4.95
C GLU A 257 -13.95 -13.32 5.49
N ALA A 258 -13.02 -13.71 4.62
CA ALA A 258 -11.66 -14.06 5.03
C ALA A 258 -10.94 -12.85 5.63
N ALA A 259 -11.11 -11.66 5.07
CA ALA A 259 -10.53 -10.43 5.59
C ALA A 259 -11.11 -10.04 6.97
N ILE A 260 -12.43 -10.22 7.17
CA ILE A 260 -13.06 -10.03 8.48
C ILE A 260 -12.50 -11.01 9.51
N LYS A 261 -12.37 -12.32 9.15
CA LYS A 261 -11.76 -13.31 10.03
C LYS A 261 -10.33 -12.94 10.41
N ALA A 262 -9.54 -12.50 9.44
CA ALA A 262 -8.15 -12.07 9.64
C ALA A 262 -8.05 -10.91 10.63
N ALA A 263 -8.81 -9.85 10.43
CA ALA A 263 -8.80 -8.69 11.31
C ALA A 263 -9.39 -8.99 12.70
N SER A 264 -10.46 -9.80 12.76
CA SER A 264 -11.07 -10.21 14.03
C SER A 264 -10.14 -11.09 14.88
N ALA A 265 -9.31 -11.92 14.26
CA ALA A 265 -8.36 -12.80 14.96
C ALA A 265 -7.34 -12.04 15.82
N ILE A 266 -7.09 -10.78 15.50
CA ILE A 266 -6.19 -9.90 16.26
C ILE A 266 -6.94 -8.77 16.98
N ASN A 267 -8.28 -8.82 17.02
CA ASN A 267 -9.14 -7.76 17.56
C ASN A 267 -8.80 -6.38 16.96
N TYR A 268 -8.62 -6.31 15.64
CA TYR A 268 -8.10 -5.14 14.95
C TYR A 268 -8.91 -3.88 15.21
N GLU A 269 -8.21 -2.81 15.57
CA GLU A 269 -8.75 -1.45 15.74
C GLU A 269 -8.12 -0.54 14.67
N SER A 270 -8.88 0.32 14.03
CA SER A 270 -8.49 1.26 12.98
C SER A 270 -8.88 0.77 11.57
N VAL A 271 -8.44 1.49 10.54
CA VAL A 271 -8.52 1.01 9.15
C VAL A 271 -7.24 0.29 8.78
N GLY A 272 -7.36 -0.78 8.02
CA GLY A 272 -6.24 -1.60 7.58
C GLY A 272 -6.58 -2.33 6.29
N THR A 273 -5.63 -3.06 5.74
CA THR A 273 -5.80 -3.78 4.47
C THR A 273 -5.24 -5.17 4.58
N ILE A 274 -6.02 -6.16 4.12
CA ILE A 274 -5.58 -7.54 3.99
C ILE A 274 -5.23 -7.79 2.52
N GLU A 275 -3.97 -8.07 2.24
CA GLU A 275 -3.46 -8.34 0.90
C GLU A 275 -3.49 -9.84 0.59
N PHE A 276 -3.94 -10.18 -0.61
CA PHE A 276 -4.03 -11.55 -1.10
C PHE A 276 -3.36 -11.69 -2.47
N LEU A 277 -2.78 -12.86 -2.70
CA LEU A 277 -2.50 -13.35 -4.06
C LEU A 277 -3.69 -14.18 -4.53
N VAL A 278 -4.20 -13.87 -5.72
CA VAL A 278 -5.29 -14.63 -6.36
C VAL A 278 -4.75 -15.27 -7.62
N ASP A 279 -4.82 -16.61 -7.71
CA ASP A 279 -4.33 -17.36 -8.87
C ASP A 279 -5.31 -17.32 -10.05
N LYS A 280 -4.89 -17.84 -11.22
CA LYS A 280 -5.71 -17.93 -12.42
C LYS A 280 -6.99 -18.78 -12.26
N HIS A 281 -7.05 -19.61 -11.24
CA HIS A 281 -8.20 -20.46 -10.88
C HIS A 281 -9.12 -19.82 -9.86
N ARG A 282 -8.83 -18.56 -9.45
CA ARG A 282 -9.54 -17.81 -8.41
C ARG A 282 -9.39 -18.38 -6.99
N ASN A 283 -8.34 -19.17 -6.73
CA ASN A 283 -7.94 -19.44 -5.37
C ASN A 283 -7.20 -18.22 -4.82
N PHE A 284 -7.43 -17.87 -3.57
CA PHE A 284 -6.80 -16.72 -2.95
C PHE A 284 -6.03 -17.12 -1.69
N TYR A 285 -4.94 -16.44 -1.43
CA TYR A 285 -4.02 -16.75 -0.35
C TYR A 285 -3.56 -15.46 0.33
N PHE A 286 -3.67 -15.42 1.65
CA PHE A 286 -3.15 -14.31 2.45
C PHE A 286 -1.66 -14.08 2.18
N MET A 287 -1.31 -12.83 1.97
CA MET A 287 0.07 -12.40 1.77
C MET A 287 0.58 -11.63 2.97
N GLU A 288 -0.09 -10.56 3.34
CA GLU A 288 0.22 -9.73 4.51
C GLU A 288 -0.97 -8.85 4.92
N MET A 289 -0.86 -8.23 6.09
CA MET A 289 -1.79 -7.19 6.52
C MET A 289 -1.02 -5.88 6.72
N ASN A 290 -1.48 -4.83 6.05
CA ASN A 290 -1.03 -3.48 6.32
C ASN A 290 -1.89 -2.86 7.41
N THR A 291 -1.27 -2.62 8.58
CA THR A 291 -1.95 -2.12 9.78
C THR A 291 -2.05 -0.58 9.79
N ARG A 292 -2.36 0.00 8.66
CA ARG A 292 -2.42 1.45 8.40
C ARG A 292 -3.30 1.76 7.21
N ILE A 293 -3.56 3.04 6.99
CA ILE A 293 -4.09 3.51 5.69
C ILE A 293 -3.06 3.26 4.58
N GLN A 294 -3.51 2.98 3.37
CA GLN A 294 -2.64 2.79 2.20
C GLN A 294 -2.73 3.98 1.23
N VAL A 295 -1.79 4.06 0.28
CA VAL A 295 -1.76 5.10 -0.76
C VAL A 295 -3.05 5.09 -1.55
N GLU A 296 -3.49 3.91 -1.95
CA GLU A 296 -4.62 3.58 -2.82
C GLU A 296 -5.99 3.60 -2.14
N HIS A 297 -6.08 4.07 -0.89
CA HIS A 297 -7.37 4.19 -0.18
C HIS A 297 -8.43 4.98 -0.95
N CYS A 298 -8.00 5.89 -1.82
CA CYS A 298 -8.86 6.78 -2.57
C CYS A 298 -9.82 6.05 -3.49
N VAL A 299 -9.39 4.95 -4.16
CA VAL A 299 -10.32 4.21 -5.04
C VAL A 299 -11.44 3.55 -4.23
N THR A 300 -11.15 3.07 -3.02
CA THR A 300 -12.21 2.58 -2.12
C THR A 300 -13.16 3.69 -1.71
N GLU A 301 -12.64 4.86 -1.31
CA GLU A 301 -13.47 6.01 -0.94
C GLU A 301 -14.46 6.39 -2.04
N GLU A 302 -14.00 6.40 -3.30
CA GLU A 302 -14.82 6.79 -4.44
C GLU A 302 -15.91 5.74 -4.78
N VAL A 303 -15.61 4.44 -4.70
CA VAL A 303 -16.57 3.41 -5.12
C VAL A 303 -17.67 3.13 -4.10
N ILE A 304 -17.44 3.48 -2.82
CA ILE A 304 -18.43 3.29 -1.75
C ILE A 304 -18.87 4.59 -1.09
N ASN A 305 -18.36 5.74 -1.54
CA ASN A 305 -18.63 7.07 -0.98
C ASN A 305 -18.41 7.14 0.54
N PHE A 306 -17.18 6.81 0.98
CA PHE A 306 -16.83 6.67 2.39
C PHE A 306 -15.45 7.27 2.70
N ASP A 307 -15.36 8.22 3.63
CA ASP A 307 -14.10 8.86 4.04
C ASP A 307 -13.35 8.00 5.07
N LEU A 308 -12.32 7.27 4.60
CA LEU A 308 -11.52 6.36 5.43
C LEU A 308 -10.67 7.09 6.47
N ILE A 309 -10.14 8.27 6.16
CA ILE A 309 -9.37 9.08 7.12
C ILE A 309 -10.26 9.59 8.24
N LYS A 310 -11.46 10.03 7.91
CA LYS A 310 -12.46 10.45 8.89
C LYS A 310 -12.86 9.32 9.82
N GLU A 311 -13.09 8.14 9.25
CA GLU A 311 -13.41 6.94 10.02
C GLU A 311 -12.27 6.54 10.96
N GLN A 312 -11.02 6.59 10.47
CA GLN A 312 -9.83 6.31 11.28
C GLN A 312 -9.73 7.24 12.49
N ILE A 313 -9.99 8.53 12.30
CA ILE A 313 -9.99 9.51 13.39
C ILE A 313 -11.13 9.24 14.38
N LYS A 314 -12.33 8.91 13.91
CA LYS A 314 -13.50 8.58 14.76
C LYS A 314 -13.25 7.33 15.60
N ILE A 315 -12.72 6.27 15.01
CA ILE A 315 -12.36 5.05 15.74
C ILE A 315 -11.36 5.40 16.86
N ALA A 316 -10.34 6.20 16.56
CA ALA A 316 -9.35 6.62 17.55
C ALA A 316 -9.95 7.49 18.67
N MET A 317 -11.04 8.21 18.42
CA MET A 317 -11.84 8.93 19.44
C MET A 317 -12.72 8.03 20.30
N GLY A 318 -12.78 6.75 20.01
CA GLY A 318 -13.60 5.77 20.73
C GLY A 318 -15.02 5.64 20.19
N GLU A 319 -15.27 6.08 18.97
CA GLU A 319 -16.56 5.87 18.30
C GLU A 319 -16.62 4.44 17.71
N LYS A 320 -17.83 3.91 17.57
CA LYS A 320 -18.07 2.67 16.83
C LYS A 320 -17.89 2.94 15.34
N ILE A 321 -17.41 1.93 14.61
CA ILE A 321 -17.31 2.05 13.15
C ILE A 321 -18.69 2.37 12.57
N SER A 322 -18.71 3.35 11.65
CA SER A 322 -19.92 3.70 10.91
C SER A 322 -20.09 2.85 9.65
N GLY A 323 -19.00 2.20 9.21
CA GLY A 323 -19.00 1.33 8.06
C GLY A 323 -19.73 0.01 8.28
N GLU A 324 -20.10 -0.61 7.18
CA GLU A 324 -20.65 -1.96 7.09
C GLU A 324 -19.98 -2.69 5.90
N ASN A 325 -20.40 -3.92 5.58
CA ASN A 325 -19.86 -4.62 4.43
C ASN A 325 -20.38 -4.00 3.14
N TYR A 326 -19.56 -3.16 2.51
CA TYR A 326 -19.93 -2.48 1.28
C TYR A 326 -19.59 -3.28 0.03
N LEU A 327 -20.47 -3.18 -0.97
CA LEU A 327 -20.19 -3.58 -2.35
C LEU A 327 -19.92 -2.34 -3.20
N PRO A 328 -18.99 -2.41 -4.17
CA PRO A 328 -18.70 -1.27 -5.04
C PRO A 328 -19.94 -0.90 -5.87
N GLN A 329 -20.27 0.39 -5.92
CA GLN A 329 -21.39 0.92 -6.71
C GLN A 329 -20.91 1.60 -7.98
N MET A 330 -19.64 1.96 -8.04
CA MET A 330 -18.98 2.66 -9.12
C MET A 330 -17.70 1.92 -9.49
N HIS A 331 -16.97 2.38 -10.49
CA HIS A 331 -15.62 1.93 -10.80
C HIS A 331 -14.65 3.11 -10.68
N ALA A 332 -13.59 2.94 -9.89
CA ALA A 332 -12.55 3.94 -9.73
C ALA A 332 -11.18 3.40 -10.12
N ILE A 333 -10.36 4.24 -10.72
CA ILE A 333 -8.96 3.95 -11.09
C ILE A 333 -8.08 5.05 -10.50
N GLU A 334 -6.98 4.66 -9.87
CA GLU A 334 -5.93 5.56 -9.41
C GLU A 334 -4.66 5.34 -10.24
N CYS A 335 -4.03 6.43 -10.69
CA CYS A 335 -2.70 6.43 -11.27
C CYS A 335 -1.76 7.20 -10.34
N ARG A 336 -0.66 6.57 -9.91
CA ARG A 336 0.38 7.26 -9.12
C ARG A 336 1.22 8.14 -10.04
N ILE A 337 1.21 9.43 -9.77
CA ILE A 337 2.00 10.41 -10.51
C ILE A 337 3.33 10.59 -9.78
N ASN A 338 4.36 9.95 -10.31
CA ASN A 338 5.72 10.00 -9.76
C ASN A 338 6.59 10.93 -10.59
N ALA A 339 7.50 11.65 -9.94
CA ALA A 339 8.56 12.40 -10.60
C ALA A 339 9.66 11.42 -11.04
N GLU A 340 9.41 10.68 -12.11
CA GLU A 340 10.25 9.63 -12.68
C GLU A 340 10.19 9.66 -14.20
N ASP A 341 11.29 9.26 -14.86
CA ASP A 341 11.38 9.16 -16.32
C ASP A 341 11.06 7.73 -16.79
N PRO A 342 9.85 7.45 -17.29
CA PRO A 342 9.45 6.10 -17.69
C PRO A 342 10.19 5.60 -18.95
N TYR A 343 10.78 6.51 -19.74
CA TYR A 343 11.61 6.16 -20.91
C TYR A 343 13.06 5.82 -20.53
N ASN A 344 13.45 6.09 -19.27
CA ASN A 344 14.78 5.84 -18.74
C ASN A 344 14.69 5.03 -17.44
N GLU A 345 14.12 3.83 -17.54
CA GLU A 345 13.96 2.87 -16.44
C GLU A 345 13.30 3.44 -15.16
N PHE A 346 12.40 4.40 -15.29
CA PHE A 346 11.75 5.09 -14.17
C PHE A 346 12.76 5.73 -13.20
N ARG A 347 13.85 6.29 -13.74
CA ARG A 347 14.82 7.01 -12.93
C ARG A 347 14.16 8.23 -12.28
N PRO A 348 14.37 8.47 -10.97
CA PRO A 348 13.86 9.65 -10.29
C PRO A 348 14.28 10.96 -10.98
N SER A 349 13.36 11.89 -11.03
CA SER A 349 13.52 13.21 -11.64
C SER A 349 13.19 14.35 -10.64
N PRO A 350 13.98 14.52 -9.56
CA PRO A 350 13.78 15.63 -8.65
C PRO A 350 14.07 16.95 -9.35
N GLY A 351 13.45 18.03 -8.89
CA GLY A 351 13.66 19.34 -9.51
C GLY A 351 12.51 20.31 -9.28
N ARG A 352 12.59 21.47 -9.93
CA ARG A 352 11.56 22.50 -9.83
C ARG A 352 10.43 22.23 -10.83
N ILE A 353 9.20 22.29 -10.36
CA ILE A 353 8.00 22.33 -11.20
C ILE A 353 7.82 23.76 -11.70
N ASN A 354 7.97 23.98 -13.01
CA ASN A 354 7.82 25.30 -13.63
C ASN A 354 6.36 25.60 -13.92
N VAL A 355 5.65 24.63 -14.52
CA VAL A 355 4.22 24.73 -14.84
C VAL A 355 3.49 23.56 -14.21
N LEU A 356 2.32 23.82 -13.65
CA LEU A 356 1.39 22.82 -13.15
C LEU A 356 -0.02 23.19 -13.60
N ASN A 357 -0.66 22.29 -14.35
CA ASN A 357 -2.10 22.34 -14.60
C ASN A 357 -2.71 21.01 -14.17
N THR A 358 -3.52 21.02 -13.12
CA THR A 358 -4.21 19.82 -12.63
C THR A 358 -5.49 19.59 -13.42
N PRO A 359 -5.80 18.33 -13.80
CA PRO A 359 -7.03 18.02 -14.51
C PRO A 359 -8.24 18.21 -13.59
N GLY A 360 -9.41 18.36 -14.21
CA GLY A 360 -10.68 18.55 -13.51
C GLY A 360 -11.85 17.91 -14.25
N GLY A 361 -13.06 18.34 -13.90
CA GLY A 361 -14.30 17.83 -14.48
C GLY A 361 -14.94 16.72 -13.66
N HIS A 362 -16.09 16.23 -14.14
CA HIS A 362 -16.86 15.21 -13.42
C HIS A 362 -16.06 13.90 -13.30
N GLY A 363 -16.08 13.32 -12.09
CA GLY A 363 -15.42 12.04 -11.82
C GLY A 363 -13.89 12.11 -11.78
N VAL A 364 -13.29 13.30 -11.54
CA VAL A 364 -11.84 13.48 -11.43
C VAL A 364 -11.48 14.02 -10.05
N ARG A 365 -10.57 13.32 -9.35
CA ARG A 365 -9.98 13.72 -8.08
C ARG A 365 -8.45 13.72 -8.19
N VAL A 366 -7.82 14.75 -7.64
CA VAL A 366 -6.36 14.85 -7.56
C VAL A 366 -5.94 15.03 -6.10
N ASP A 367 -5.20 14.06 -5.56
CA ASP A 367 -4.56 14.16 -4.26
C ASP A 367 -3.06 14.44 -4.47
N SER A 368 -2.64 15.67 -4.21
CA SER A 368 -1.27 16.13 -4.46
C SER A 368 -0.88 17.21 -3.46
N HIS A 369 0.44 17.36 -3.26
CA HIS A 369 1.04 18.36 -2.38
C HIS A 369 1.93 19.35 -3.13
N VAL A 370 2.05 19.22 -4.44
CA VAL A 370 2.91 20.07 -5.26
C VAL A 370 2.15 21.24 -5.90
N TYR A 371 2.87 22.27 -6.30
CA TYR A 371 2.36 23.47 -6.95
C TYR A 371 3.41 24.06 -7.89
N ALA A 372 3.03 24.97 -8.77
CA ALA A 372 3.98 25.66 -9.66
C ALA A 372 5.02 26.43 -8.85
N GLY A 373 6.30 26.16 -9.09
CA GLY A 373 7.43 26.69 -8.32
C GLY A 373 7.93 25.77 -7.19
N TYR A 374 7.20 24.70 -6.83
CA TYR A 374 7.66 23.73 -5.84
C TYR A 374 8.91 22.99 -6.31
N VAL A 375 9.85 22.76 -5.41
CA VAL A 375 11.06 21.97 -5.67
C VAL A 375 10.91 20.60 -5.03
N ILE A 376 10.84 19.55 -5.85
CA ILE A 376 10.78 18.17 -5.41
C ILE A 376 12.15 17.80 -4.82
N PRO A 377 12.23 17.48 -3.51
CA PRO A 377 13.50 17.13 -2.89
C PRO A 377 13.92 15.70 -3.23
N PRO A 378 15.22 15.41 -3.35
CA PRO A 378 15.73 14.07 -3.70
C PRO A 378 15.82 13.10 -2.50
N TYR A 379 15.27 13.45 -1.34
CA TYR A 379 15.43 12.71 -0.09
C TYR A 379 14.31 11.71 0.21
N TYR A 380 13.20 11.81 -0.52
CA TYR A 380 11.97 11.06 -0.25
C TYR A 380 11.48 10.34 -1.50
N ASP A 381 10.36 9.62 -1.35
CA ASP A 381 9.69 8.98 -2.47
C ASP A 381 9.37 9.98 -3.60
N SER A 382 9.40 9.49 -4.82
CA SER A 382 9.17 10.27 -6.03
C SER A 382 7.71 10.63 -6.30
N MET A 383 6.76 10.06 -5.54
CA MET A 383 5.32 10.30 -5.75
C MET A 383 4.95 11.74 -5.39
N ILE A 384 4.46 12.47 -6.37
CA ILE A 384 4.07 13.88 -6.25
C ILE A 384 2.55 14.09 -6.25
N GLY A 385 1.81 13.06 -6.56
CA GLY A 385 0.36 13.08 -6.53
C GLY A 385 -0.26 11.77 -6.99
N LYS A 386 -1.58 11.70 -6.82
CA LYS A 386 -2.43 10.62 -7.30
C LYS A 386 -3.54 11.23 -8.13
N LEU A 387 -3.77 10.69 -9.30
CA LEU A 387 -4.92 11.01 -10.12
C LEU A 387 -5.92 9.87 -10.01
N ILE A 388 -7.11 10.17 -9.54
CA ILE A 388 -8.19 9.21 -9.37
C ILE A 388 -9.34 9.59 -10.28
N THR A 389 -9.90 8.61 -10.98
CA THR A 389 -11.13 8.79 -11.75
C THR A 389 -12.19 7.82 -11.32
N VAL A 390 -13.45 8.25 -11.34
CA VAL A 390 -14.60 7.44 -10.96
C VAL A 390 -15.71 7.59 -12.00
N ALA A 391 -16.30 6.45 -12.40
CA ALA A 391 -17.42 6.40 -13.33
C ALA A 391 -18.32 5.20 -13.01
N ARG A 392 -19.43 5.05 -13.75
CA ARG A 392 -20.36 3.92 -13.56
C ARG A 392 -19.76 2.61 -14.04
N THR A 393 -18.96 2.64 -15.09
CA THR A 393 -18.34 1.47 -15.70
C THR A 393 -16.82 1.62 -15.72
N ARG A 394 -16.11 0.50 -15.86
CA ARG A 394 -14.66 0.48 -15.98
C ARG A 394 -14.18 1.22 -17.22
N ASP A 395 -14.83 1.01 -18.37
CA ASP A 395 -14.45 1.67 -19.62
C ASP A 395 -14.59 3.19 -19.52
N GLU A 396 -15.69 3.69 -18.94
CA GLU A 396 -15.88 5.13 -18.68
C GLU A 396 -14.80 5.68 -17.75
N ALA A 397 -14.40 4.91 -16.70
CA ALA A 397 -13.33 5.33 -15.79
C ALA A 397 -11.97 5.40 -16.50
N ILE A 398 -11.66 4.43 -17.39
CA ILE A 398 -10.45 4.42 -18.22
C ILE A 398 -10.45 5.61 -19.19
N ASP A 399 -11.56 5.87 -19.86
CA ASP A 399 -11.66 6.99 -20.83
C ASP A 399 -11.53 8.35 -20.11
N THR A 400 -12.13 8.47 -18.92
CA THR A 400 -11.97 9.65 -18.06
C THR A 400 -10.53 9.81 -17.59
N MET A 401 -9.86 8.70 -17.21
CA MET A 401 -8.45 8.70 -16.82
C MET A 401 -7.55 9.15 -17.98
N TYR A 402 -7.76 8.62 -19.17
CA TYR A 402 -6.99 9.01 -20.35
C TYR A 402 -7.14 10.51 -20.65
N ARG A 403 -8.37 11.05 -20.61
CA ARG A 403 -8.63 12.48 -20.78
C ARG A 403 -7.93 13.29 -19.69
N ALA A 404 -8.10 12.92 -18.43
CA ALA A 404 -7.54 13.64 -17.30
C ALA A 404 -5.98 13.64 -17.33
N LEU A 405 -5.36 12.51 -17.67
CA LEU A 405 -3.91 12.43 -17.87
C LEU A 405 -3.43 13.33 -19.02
N SER A 406 -4.22 13.48 -20.09
CA SER A 406 -3.89 14.35 -21.23
C SER A 406 -3.95 15.85 -20.86
N GLU A 407 -4.72 16.21 -19.86
CA GLU A 407 -4.85 17.57 -19.33
C GLU A 407 -3.85 17.86 -18.19
N TYR A 408 -3.24 16.80 -17.61
CA TYR A 408 -2.34 16.95 -16.46
C TYR A 408 -0.95 17.38 -16.93
N VAL A 409 -0.71 18.69 -16.95
CA VAL A 409 0.56 19.27 -17.37
C VAL A 409 1.47 19.50 -16.17
N ILE A 410 2.62 18.87 -16.18
CA ILE A 410 3.71 19.08 -15.21
C ILE A 410 4.99 19.30 -16.00
N ASP A 411 5.49 20.54 -16.01
CA ASP A 411 6.73 20.91 -16.70
C ASP A 411 7.85 21.21 -15.69
N GLY A 412 9.10 20.96 -16.13
CA GLY A 412 10.31 21.12 -15.32
C GLY A 412 10.89 19.82 -14.77
N VAL A 413 10.08 18.75 -14.67
CA VAL A 413 10.50 17.42 -14.27
C VAL A 413 9.88 16.35 -15.16
N LYS A 414 10.48 15.17 -15.22
CA LYS A 414 9.87 14.00 -15.88
C LYS A 414 8.87 13.33 -14.92
N THR A 415 7.78 12.79 -15.47
CA THR A 415 6.74 12.12 -14.68
C THR A 415 6.29 10.82 -15.33
N THR A 416 5.56 9.99 -14.55
CA THR A 416 4.95 8.74 -15.04
C THR A 416 3.74 8.96 -15.94
N ILE A 417 3.27 10.18 -16.17
CA ILE A 417 2.09 10.49 -17.02
C ILE A 417 2.18 9.82 -18.41
N PRO A 418 3.31 9.88 -19.15
CA PRO A 418 3.42 9.23 -20.45
C PRO A 418 3.22 7.71 -20.42
N PHE A 419 3.66 7.05 -19.34
CA PHE A 419 3.43 5.62 -19.12
C PHE A 419 1.94 5.35 -18.94
N HIS A 420 1.26 6.10 -18.07
CA HIS A 420 -0.16 5.92 -17.80
C HIS A 420 -1.02 6.18 -19.04
N LEU A 421 -0.68 7.17 -19.86
CA LEU A 421 -1.38 7.44 -21.14
C LEU A 421 -1.32 6.23 -22.10
N GLN A 422 -0.16 5.58 -22.21
CA GLN A 422 -0.02 4.39 -23.06
C GLN A 422 -0.76 3.18 -22.44
N LEU A 423 -0.70 3.03 -21.12
CA LEU A 423 -1.41 1.97 -20.41
C LEU A 423 -2.93 2.06 -20.62
N MET A 424 -3.52 3.26 -20.53
CA MET A 424 -4.97 3.45 -20.74
C MET A 424 -5.42 3.09 -22.16
N LYS A 425 -4.51 3.07 -23.15
CA LYS A 425 -4.77 2.62 -24.51
C LYS A 425 -4.50 1.15 -24.75
N ASN A 426 -3.79 0.50 -23.84
CA ASN A 426 -3.39 -0.90 -24.03
C ASN A 426 -4.62 -1.82 -23.97
N GLU A 427 -4.76 -2.68 -25.00
CA GLU A 427 -5.93 -3.56 -25.14
C GLU A 427 -6.04 -4.59 -24.02
N ASP A 428 -4.92 -5.17 -23.57
CA ASP A 428 -4.94 -6.17 -22.50
C ASP A 428 -5.34 -5.52 -21.16
N PHE A 429 -4.84 -4.31 -20.87
CA PHE A 429 -5.28 -3.55 -19.71
C PHE A 429 -6.78 -3.24 -19.79
N ARG A 430 -7.27 -2.73 -20.93
CA ARG A 430 -8.71 -2.43 -21.14
C ARG A 430 -9.60 -3.66 -21.01
N LYS A 431 -9.14 -4.82 -21.48
CA LYS A 431 -9.86 -6.11 -21.33
C LYS A 431 -9.76 -6.72 -19.95
N GLY A 432 -8.96 -6.14 -19.04
CA GLY A 432 -8.68 -6.70 -17.72
C GLY A 432 -7.75 -7.92 -17.73
N ASN A 433 -7.01 -8.14 -18.81
CA ASN A 433 -6.09 -9.26 -19.01
C ASN A 433 -4.68 -8.91 -18.52
N PHE A 434 -4.49 -8.81 -17.22
CA PHE A 434 -3.18 -8.50 -16.64
C PHE A 434 -2.96 -9.28 -15.33
N THR A 435 -1.71 -9.42 -14.94
CA THR A 435 -1.25 -10.05 -13.70
C THR A 435 -0.17 -9.18 -13.11
N THR A 436 0.40 -9.58 -11.95
CA THR A 436 1.55 -8.87 -11.36
C THR A 436 2.78 -8.81 -12.25
N LYS A 437 2.83 -9.62 -13.32
CA LYS A 437 3.91 -9.64 -14.31
C LYS A 437 3.63 -8.81 -15.56
N PHE A 438 2.51 -8.12 -15.63
CA PHE A 438 2.08 -7.38 -16.82
C PHE A 438 3.17 -6.44 -17.35
N LEU A 439 3.86 -5.71 -16.49
CA LEU A 439 4.90 -4.76 -16.90
C LEU A 439 6.21 -5.42 -17.37
N GLU A 440 6.40 -6.72 -17.18
CA GLU A 440 7.55 -7.44 -17.73
C GLU A 440 7.46 -7.56 -19.27
N THR A 441 6.23 -7.54 -19.81
CA THR A 441 5.94 -7.64 -21.25
C THR A 441 5.43 -6.34 -21.87
N PHE A 442 5.07 -5.35 -21.04
CA PHE A 442 4.59 -4.07 -21.52
C PHE A 442 5.75 -3.23 -22.08
N VAL A 443 5.70 -2.97 -23.37
CA VAL A 443 6.71 -2.16 -24.08
C VAL A 443 6.16 -0.76 -24.30
N MET A 444 6.82 0.23 -23.74
CA MET A 444 6.51 1.64 -24.01
C MET A 444 6.97 2.04 -25.42
N GLU A 445 6.06 2.59 -26.18
CA GLU A 445 6.42 3.26 -27.45
C GLU A 445 7.20 4.55 -27.14
N LYS A 446 8.28 4.79 -27.91
CA LYS A 446 9.00 6.05 -27.81
C LYS A 446 8.07 7.19 -28.22
N ALA A 447 8.08 8.28 -27.45
CA ALA A 447 7.38 9.50 -27.86
C ALA A 447 7.85 9.89 -29.26
N THR A 448 6.95 9.91 -30.22
CA THR A 448 7.20 10.56 -31.52
C THR A 448 7.35 12.06 -31.21
N VAL A 449 8.56 12.59 -31.40
CA VAL A 449 8.91 14.01 -31.18
C VAL A 449 8.12 14.87 -32.16
#